data_f42a429aecced4260d5d76d61c7ebfe0
#
_entry.id   f42a429aecced4260d5d76d61c7ebfe0
#
_cell.length_a   1.000
_cell.length_b   1.000
_cell.length_c   1.000
_cell.angle_alpha   90.00
_cell.angle_beta   90.00
_cell.angle_gamma   90.00
#
_symmetry.space_group_name_H-M   'P 1'
#
loop_
_entity.id
_entity.type
_entity.pdbx_description
1 polymer ?
#
loop_
_entity_poly.entity_id
_entity_poly.type
_entity_poly.pdbx_seq_one_letter_code
_entity_poly.pdbx_strand_id
1 'polypeptide(L)'
;RDLRMSRGLGDVYKRQLLAKKSDKEKLAFVGDGINDAPVLSRADIGIAMGGLGSDAAIEAADVVLMDDDPLKISLAMKISTKTLKIVKQNIVFALAVKFICLVLGALGIANMWLAIFADVGVMILAIMNATRALTIHN
;
A
#
# COMPACT_ATOMS: atom_id res chain seq x y z
N ARG A 1 -15.98 25.16 24.28
CA ARG A 1 -16.07 26.16 23.16
C ARG A 1 -14.81 26.12 22.29
N ASP A 2 -13.65 25.83 22.89
CA ASP A 2 -12.36 25.81 22.22
C ASP A 2 -12.13 24.56 21.35
N LEU A 3 -12.75 23.44 21.68
CA LEU A 3 -12.68 22.19 20.89
C LEU A 3 -13.33 22.31 19.50
N ARG A 4 -14.33 23.17 19.31
CA ARG A 4 -14.92 23.43 17.99
C ARG A 4 -14.00 24.25 17.10
N MET A 5 -13.23 25.15 17.68
CA MET A 5 -12.29 26.01 16.96
C MET A 5 -11.07 25.24 16.47
N SER A 6 -10.58 24.28 17.29
CA SER A 6 -9.49 23.38 16.91
C SER A 6 -9.85 22.49 15.72
N ARG A 7 -11.08 21.93 15.68
CA ARG A 7 -11.55 21.13 14.53
C ARG A 7 -11.64 21.97 13.24
N GLY A 8 -12.06 23.21 13.33
CA GLY A 8 -12.18 24.11 12.18
C GLY A 8 -10.82 24.51 11.61
N LEU A 9 -9.81 24.74 12.46
CA LEU A 9 -8.46 25.11 12.04
C LEU A 9 -7.73 23.97 11.32
N GLY A 10 -7.86 22.73 11.80
CA GLY A 10 -7.28 21.56 11.13
C GLY A 10 -7.86 21.35 9.73
N ASP A 11 -9.17 21.46 9.59
CA ASP A 11 -9.84 21.31 8.28
C ASP A 11 -9.50 22.46 7.31
N VAL A 12 -9.38 23.70 7.81
CA VAL A 12 -8.98 24.85 6.99
C VAL A 12 -7.54 24.71 6.53
N TYR A 13 -6.63 24.35 7.42
CA TYR A 13 -5.22 24.17 7.09
C TYR A 13 -5.02 23.03 6.07
N LYS A 14 -5.75 21.93 6.24
CA LYS A 14 -5.74 20.82 5.28
C LYS A 14 -6.24 21.25 3.90
N ARG A 15 -7.35 22.00 3.83
CA ARG A 15 -7.86 22.52 2.54
C ARG A 15 -6.84 23.40 1.85
N GLN A 16 -6.10 24.22 2.62
CA GLN A 16 -5.03 25.05 2.08
C GLN A 16 -3.85 24.23 1.54
N LEU A 17 -3.47 23.16 2.23
CA LEU A 17 -2.44 22.23 1.77
C LEU A 17 -2.87 21.47 0.51
N LEU A 18 -4.10 20.96 0.48
CA LEU A 18 -4.66 20.30 -0.69
C LEU A 18 -4.79 21.22 -1.90
N ALA A 19 -5.12 22.50 -1.67
CA ALA A 19 -5.22 23.50 -2.74
C ALA A 19 -3.84 23.90 -3.32
N LYS A 20 -2.77 23.77 -2.54
CA LYS A 20 -1.39 24.06 -2.97
C LYS A 20 -0.68 22.84 -3.57
N LYS A 21 -1.26 21.67 -3.42
CA LYS A 21 -0.70 20.41 -3.87
C LYS A 21 -0.76 20.31 -5.40
N SER A 22 0.34 19.89 -6.01
CA SER A 22 0.35 19.47 -7.42
C SER A 22 -0.42 18.16 -7.61
N ASP A 23 -0.99 17.92 -8.80
CA ASP A 23 -1.71 16.66 -9.11
C ASP A 23 -0.87 15.39 -8.93
N LYS A 24 0.45 15.54 -8.94
CA LYS A 24 1.40 14.42 -8.73
C LYS A 24 1.79 14.19 -7.27
N GLU A 25 1.47 15.11 -6.38
CA GLU A 25 1.78 15.01 -4.96
C GLU A 25 0.64 14.35 -4.20
N LYS A 26 0.96 13.59 -3.15
CA LYS A 26 0.01 12.97 -2.24
C LYS A 26 0.19 13.52 -0.85
N LEU A 27 -0.90 13.81 -0.16
CA LEU A 27 -0.89 14.28 1.21
C LEU A 27 -1.06 13.10 2.15
N ALA A 28 -0.04 12.82 2.96
CA ALA A 28 -0.16 11.90 4.08
C ALA A 28 -0.46 12.70 5.36
N PHE A 29 -1.41 12.24 6.14
CA PHE A 29 -1.72 12.81 7.45
C PHE A 29 -1.49 11.76 8.53
N VAL A 30 -0.80 12.15 9.60
CA VAL A 30 -0.51 11.28 10.75
C VAL A 30 -1.24 11.83 11.96
N GLY A 31 -1.98 10.98 12.65
CA GLY A 31 -2.74 11.35 13.84
C GLY A 31 -2.89 10.17 14.81
N ASP A 32 -3.16 10.48 16.08
CA ASP A 32 -3.26 9.48 17.16
C ASP A 32 -4.61 9.48 17.87
N GLY A 33 -5.48 10.45 17.60
CA GLY A 33 -6.69 10.69 18.37
C GLY A 33 -8.02 10.61 17.62
N ILE A 34 -9.10 10.47 18.38
CA ILE A 34 -10.50 10.51 17.90
C ILE A 34 -10.78 11.80 17.11
N ASN A 35 -10.13 12.90 17.48
CA ASN A 35 -10.31 14.19 16.82
C ASN A 35 -9.71 14.23 15.41
N ASP A 36 -8.79 13.32 15.12
CA ASP A 36 -8.07 13.23 13.85
C ASP A 36 -8.78 12.33 12.83
N ALA A 37 -9.71 11.46 13.27
CA ALA A 37 -10.43 10.53 12.41
C ALA A 37 -11.06 11.20 11.16
N PRO A 38 -11.75 12.37 11.26
CA PRO A 38 -12.30 13.05 10.09
C PRO A 38 -11.23 13.59 9.13
N VAL A 39 -10.02 13.84 9.64
CA VAL A 39 -8.89 14.31 8.83
C VAL A 39 -8.16 13.14 8.20
N LEU A 40 -7.96 12.05 8.93
CA LEU A 40 -7.39 10.80 8.44
C LEU A 40 -8.16 10.26 7.24
N SER A 41 -9.49 10.13 7.36
CA SER A 41 -10.35 9.62 6.29
C SER A 41 -10.41 10.47 5.02
N ARG A 42 -10.01 11.74 5.11
CA ARG A 42 -10.00 12.68 3.97
C ARG A 42 -8.61 12.92 3.41
N ALA A 43 -7.55 12.42 4.02
CA ALA A 43 -6.21 12.49 3.46
C ALA A 43 -6.08 11.56 2.24
N ASP A 44 -5.07 11.79 1.38
CA ASP A 44 -4.74 10.81 0.34
C ASP A 44 -4.19 9.51 0.98
N ILE A 45 -3.54 9.65 2.14
CA ILE A 45 -3.05 8.56 2.99
C ILE A 45 -3.23 8.97 4.44
N GLY A 46 -4.10 8.30 5.18
CA GLY A 46 -4.26 8.46 6.62
C GLY A 46 -3.40 7.46 7.38
N ILE A 47 -2.58 7.92 8.32
CA ILE A 47 -1.73 7.08 9.16
C ILE A 47 -2.13 7.29 10.61
N ALA A 48 -2.65 6.25 11.27
CA ALA A 48 -2.94 6.28 12.70
C ALA A 48 -1.75 5.73 13.50
N MET A 49 -1.44 6.41 14.61
CA MET A 49 -0.53 5.92 15.64
C MET A 49 -1.38 5.08 16.62
N GLY A 50 -1.10 3.79 16.70
CA GLY A 50 -2.06 2.81 17.20
C GLY A 50 -1.81 2.18 18.56
N GLY A 51 -0.70 2.52 19.27
CA GLY A 51 -0.41 1.91 20.57
C GLY A 51 -1.46 2.24 21.65
N LEU A 52 -2.02 3.43 21.62
CA LEU A 52 -3.13 3.93 22.44
C LEU A 52 -4.16 4.68 21.58
N GLY A 53 -4.13 4.49 20.26
CA GLY A 53 -5.02 5.15 19.33
C GLY A 53 -6.49 4.78 19.58
N SER A 54 -7.38 5.75 19.37
CA SER A 54 -8.80 5.45 19.45
C SER A 54 -9.24 4.54 18.31
N ASP A 55 -10.17 3.64 18.59
CA ASP A 55 -10.77 2.76 17.58
C ASP A 55 -11.25 3.55 16.35
N ALA A 56 -11.77 4.75 16.55
CA ALA A 56 -12.23 5.63 15.48
C ALA A 56 -11.09 6.15 14.60
N ALA A 57 -9.88 6.40 15.13
CA ALA A 57 -8.72 6.79 14.34
C ALA A 57 -8.17 5.59 13.56
N ILE A 58 -8.15 4.41 14.19
CA ILE A 58 -7.72 3.16 13.57
C ILE A 58 -8.64 2.81 12.39
N GLU A 59 -9.96 2.91 12.57
CA GLU A 59 -10.95 2.61 11.53
C GLU A 59 -10.89 3.62 10.36
N ALA A 60 -10.51 4.87 10.63
CA ALA A 60 -10.44 5.93 9.62
C ALA A 60 -9.12 5.98 8.85
N ALA A 61 -8.10 5.23 9.26
CA ALA A 61 -6.76 5.27 8.70
C ALA A 61 -6.54 4.17 7.64
N ASP A 62 -5.71 4.49 6.63
CA ASP A 62 -5.25 3.52 5.64
C ASP A 62 -4.09 2.66 6.17
N VAL A 63 -3.31 3.22 7.10
CA VAL A 63 -2.15 2.56 7.73
C VAL A 63 -2.21 2.78 9.23
N VAL A 64 -2.02 1.71 9.99
CA VAL A 64 -1.93 1.78 11.46
C VAL A 64 -0.53 1.35 11.90
N LEU A 65 0.14 2.23 12.63
CA LEU A 65 1.42 1.94 13.29
C LEU A 65 1.12 1.51 14.72
N MET A 66 1.35 0.22 15.02
CA MET A 66 1.04 -0.36 16.35
C MET A 66 1.92 0.19 17.47
N ASP A 67 3.08 0.73 17.12
CA ASP A 67 3.96 1.44 18.06
C ASP A 67 3.86 2.94 17.82
N ASP A 68 3.94 3.73 18.90
CA ASP A 68 3.90 5.21 18.83
C ASP A 68 5.25 5.81 18.42
N ASP A 69 5.97 5.12 17.53
CA ASP A 69 7.29 5.55 17.03
C ASP A 69 7.17 6.14 15.62
N PRO A 70 7.30 7.46 15.45
CA PRO A 70 7.27 8.12 14.15
C PRO A 70 8.35 7.63 13.16
N LEU A 71 9.46 7.06 13.66
CA LEU A 71 10.51 6.51 12.80
C LEU A 71 10.02 5.32 12.00
N LYS A 72 8.99 4.62 12.48
CA LYS A 72 8.36 3.49 11.77
C LYS A 72 7.59 3.91 10.52
N ILE A 73 7.27 5.19 10.36
CA ILE A 73 6.72 5.72 9.09
C ILE A 73 7.72 5.48 7.95
N SER A 74 9.00 5.74 8.18
CA SER A 74 10.03 5.50 7.18
C SER A 74 10.19 4.00 6.84
N LEU A 75 10.03 3.13 7.83
CA LEU A 75 10.03 1.70 7.65
C LEU A 75 8.80 1.25 6.84
N ALA A 76 7.61 1.75 7.15
CA ALA A 76 6.38 1.48 6.40
C ALA A 76 6.53 1.88 4.92
N MET A 77 7.13 3.03 4.64
CA MET A 77 7.42 3.47 3.26
C MET A 77 8.39 2.52 2.54
N LYS A 78 9.45 2.05 3.22
CA LYS A 78 10.38 1.06 2.65
C LYS A 78 9.69 -0.26 2.36
N ILE A 79 8.85 -0.75 3.28
CA ILE A 79 8.05 -1.97 3.12
C ILE A 79 7.13 -1.83 1.90
N SER A 80 6.36 -0.75 1.83
CA SER A 80 5.46 -0.46 0.72
C SER A 80 6.18 -0.45 -0.63
N THR A 81 7.30 0.27 -0.72
CA THR A 81 8.10 0.35 -1.95
C THR A 81 8.63 -1.01 -2.38
N LYS A 82 9.15 -1.81 -1.44
CA LYS A 82 9.64 -3.16 -1.72
C LYS A 82 8.52 -4.09 -2.14
N THR A 83 7.38 -4.04 -1.47
CA THR A 83 6.20 -4.83 -1.81
C THR A 83 5.70 -4.53 -3.21
N LEU A 84 5.54 -3.25 -3.56
CA LEU A 84 5.15 -2.83 -4.91
C LEU A 84 6.14 -3.31 -5.99
N LYS A 85 7.44 -3.29 -5.69
CA LYS A 85 8.46 -3.82 -6.60
C LYS A 85 8.30 -5.32 -6.82
N ILE A 86 8.06 -6.08 -5.76
CA ILE A 86 7.82 -7.53 -5.83
C ILE A 86 6.55 -7.83 -6.62
N VAL A 87 5.45 -7.11 -6.34
CA VAL A 87 4.18 -7.27 -7.08
C VAL A 87 4.39 -7.00 -8.58
N LYS A 88 5.07 -5.89 -8.91
CA LYS A 88 5.37 -5.57 -10.32
C LYS A 88 6.22 -6.64 -11.00
N GLN A 89 7.23 -7.18 -10.31
CA GLN A 89 8.04 -8.28 -10.82
C GLN A 89 7.19 -9.52 -11.09
N ASN A 90 6.31 -9.89 -10.16
CA ASN A 90 5.42 -11.05 -10.32
C ASN A 90 4.46 -10.88 -11.51
N ILE A 91 3.87 -9.70 -11.66
CA ILE A 91 2.96 -9.40 -12.78
C ILE A 91 3.70 -9.50 -14.12
N VAL A 92 4.86 -8.84 -14.25
CA VAL A 92 5.64 -8.87 -15.50
C VAL A 92 6.09 -10.29 -15.84
N PHE A 93 6.56 -11.04 -14.83
CA PHE A 93 6.97 -12.42 -15.00
C PHE A 93 5.80 -13.32 -15.46
N ALA A 94 4.65 -13.23 -14.81
CA ALA A 94 3.46 -14.02 -15.16
C ALA A 94 2.97 -13.71 -16.58
N LEU A 95 2.91 -12.43 -16.94
CA LEU A 95 2.49 -12.01 -18.29
C LEU A 95 3.49 -12.47 -19.35
N ALA A 96 4.79 -12.42 -19.08
CA ALA A 96 5.83 -12.86 -20.01
C ALA A 96 5.72 -14.36 -20.28
N VAL A 97 5.59 -15.19 -19.23
CA VAL A 97 5.43 -16.64 -19.39
C VAL A 97 4.14 -16.96 -20.15
N LYS A 98 3.05 -16.28 -19.82
CA LYS A 98 1.77 -16.47 -20.51
C LYS A 98 1.85 -16.13 -21.99
N PHE A 99 2.51 -15.01 -22.32
CA PHE A 99 2.74 -14.62 -23.72
C PHE A 99 3.57 -15.66 -24.47
N ILE A 100 4.64 -16.17 -23.87
CA ILE A 100 5.48 -17.23 -24.46
C ILE A 100 4.64 -18.49 -24.71
N CYS A 101 3.83 -18.91 -23.74
CA CYS A 101 2.95 -20.09 -23.91
C CYS A 101 1.94 -19.90 -25.05
N LEU A 102 1.38 -18.70 -25.20
CA LEU A 102 0.46 -18.38 -26.30
C LEU A 102 1.14 -18.49 -27.67
N VAL A 103 2.36 -17.94 -27.79
CA VAL A 103 3.14 -18.03 -29.05
C VAL A 103 3.47 -19.49 -29.38
N LEU A 104 3.95 -20.27 -28.40
CA LEU A 104 4.25 -21.69 -28.58
C LEU A 104 2.99 -22.50 -28.94
N GLY A 105 1.85 -22.17 -28.37
CA GLY A 105 0.55 -22.75 -28.71
C GLY A 105 0.13 -22.45 -30.15
N ALA A 106 0.28 -21.19 -30.57
CA ALA A 106 0.00 -20.77 -31.95
C ALA A 106 0.89 -21.46 -32.99
N LEU A 107 2.11 -21.78 -32.63
CA LEU A 107 3.07 -22.54 -33.47
C LEU A 107 2.82 -24.07 -33.43
N GLY A 108 1.81 -24.54 -32.64
CA GLY A 108 1.52 -25.96 -32.50
C GLY A 108 2.54 -26.77 -31.69
N ILE A 109 3.48 -26.09 -31.00
CA ILE A 109 4.54 -26.71 -30.20
C ILE A 109 4.06 -27.02 -28.79
N ALA A 110 3.24 -26.12 -28.21
CA ALA A 110 2.71 -26.29 -26.86
C ALA A 110 1.39 -27.06 -26.87
N ASN A 111 1.28 -28.02 -25.97
CA ASN A 111 0.04 -28.73 -25.68
C ASN A 111 -0.61 -28.17 -24.39
N MET A 112 -1.85 -28.59 -24.12
CA MET A 112 -2.62 -28.16 -22.94
C MET A 112 -1.90 -28.45 -21.61
N TRP A 113 -1.19 -29.58 -21.51
CA TRP A 113 -0.44 -29.94 -20.32
C TRP A 113 0.72 -28.98 -20.03
N LEU A 114 1.44 -28.56 -21.07
CA LEU A 114 2.52 -27.60 -20.94
C LEU A 114 2.01 -26.25 -20.40
N ALA A 115 0.82 -25.79 -20.87
CA ALA A 115 0.21 -24.56 -20.41
C ALA A 115 -0.18 -24.66 -18.93
N ILE A 116 -0.76 -25.80 -18.49
CA ILE A 116 -1.12 -26.02 -17.09
C ILE A 116 0.13 -26.06 -16.20
N PHE A 117 1.18 -26.75 -16.59
CA PHE A 117 2.43 -26.79 -15.82
C PHE A 117 3.10 -25.42 -15.75
N ALA A 118 3.05 -24.62 -16.82
CA ALA A 118 3.56 -23.27 -16.80
C ALA A 118 2.78 -22.36 -15.83
N ASP A 119 1.45 -22.40 -15.84
CA ASP A 119 0.61 -21.60 -14.93
C ASP A 119 0.86 -21.98 -13.45
N VAL A 120 0.92 -23.26 -13.12
CA VAL A 120 1.22 -23.73 -11.75
C VAL A 120 2.65 -23.34 -11.35
N GLY A 121 3.62 -23.50 -12.23
CA GLY A 121 5.01 -23.12 -11.98
C GLY A 121 5.16 -21.63 -11.73
N VAL A 122 4.49 -20.78 -12.52
CA VAL A 122 4.47 -19.33 -12.32
C VAL A 122 3.86 -18.95 -10.96
N MET A 123 2.76 -19.59 -10.57
CA MET A 123 2.12 -19.35 -9.29
C MET A 123 3.07 -19.67 -8.12
N ILE A 124 3.73 -20.84 -8.14
CA ILE A 124 4.68 -21.24 -7.10
C ILE A 124 5.86 -20.24 -7.02
N LEU A 125 6.44 -19.89 -8.15
CA LEU A 125 7.55 -18.93 -8.20
C LEU A 125 7.13 -17.52 -7.73
N ALA A 126 5.92 -17.09 -8.07
CA ALA A 126 5.38 -15.82 -7.61
C ALA A 126 5.16 -15.80 -6.08
N ILE A 127 4.66 -16.89 -5.51
CA ILE A 127 4.53 -17.05 -4.05
C ILE A 127 5.90 -17.01 -3.39
N MET A 128 6.88 -17.76 -3.89
CA MET A 128 8.24 -17.75 -3.35
C MET A 128 8.88 -16.35 -3.44
N ASN A 129 8.64 -15.62 -4.51
CA ASN A 129 9.11 -14.23 -4.61
C ASN A 129 8.38 -13.30 -3.64
N ALA A 130 7.08 -13.52 -3.40
CA ALA A 130 6.29 -12.74 -2.45
C ALA A 130 6.76 -12.92 -1.00
N THR A 131 7.24 -14.10 -0.61
CA THR A 131 7.79 -14.34 0.74
C THR A 131 9.00 -13.46 1.06
N ARG A 132 9.68 -12.91 0.05
CA ARG A 132 10.76 -11.93 0.24
C ARG A 132 10.27 -10.60 0.86
N ALA A 133 8.96 -10.33 0.82
CA ALA A 133 8.39 -9.19 1.51
C ALA A 133 8.47 -9.35 3.04
N LEU A 134 8.43 -10.59 3.55
CA LEU A 134 8.52 -10.90 4.98
C LEU A 134 9.93 -10.68 5.57
N THR A 135 10.96 -10.69 4.73
CA THR A 135 12.37 -10.53 5.16
C THR A 135 12.83 -9.08 5.15
N ILE A 136 11.92 -8.13 5.37
CA ILE A 136 12.28 -6.73 5.53
C ILE A 136 12.63 -6.53 7.01
N HIS A 137 13.88 -6.78 7.36
CA HIS A 137 14.44 -6.37 8.63
C HIS A 137 15.05 -4.96 8.53
N ASN A 138 15.05 -4.28 9.66
CA ASN A 138 15.65 -2.94 9.87
C ASN A 138 17.09 -2.86 9.39
#